data_bcce7cdb45d16b84aecd9bfc3e7e2f41
#
_entry.id   bcce7cdb45d16b84aecd9bfc3e7e2f41
#
_cell.length_a   1.000
_cell.length_b   1.000
_cell.length_c   1.000
_cell.angle_alpha   90.00
_cell.angle_beta   90.00
_cell.angle_gamma   90.00
#
_symmetry.space_group_name_H-M   'P 1'
#
loop_
_entity.id
_entity.type
_entity.pdbx_description
1 polymer ?
#
loop_
_entity_poly.entity_id
_entity_poly.type
_entity_poly.pdbx_seq_one_letter_code
_entity_poly.pdbx_strand_id
1 'polypeptide(L)'
;MKAEEMVVRRFVNIAVLTVSDTRSIETDTSGHWLISAAESEGHTVVDRQLVIDDVYQMRAVVSQWIANPKVEVIITTGGTGFTGRDSTPEALSPLFDKHIEGFGELFRVLSYDEIGTSTIQSRCLAGLANNTAIFCLPGSTGACKTGWNGIISKQLDSTFEPCNFVQHVAASG
;
A
#
# COMPACT_ATOMS: atom_id res chain seq x y z
N MET A 1 -27.80 -21.90 -23.14
CA MET A 1 -26.65 -21.98 -22.20
C MET A 1 -25.79 -20.75 -22.49
N LYS A 2 -25.75 -19.80 -21.55
CA LYS A 2 -24.74 -18.73 -21.60
C LYS A 2 -23.40 -19.40 -21.24
N ALA A 3 -22.41 -19.31 -22.14
CA ALA A 3 -21.04 -19.67 -21.76
C ALA A 3 -20.66 -18.81 -20.54
N GLU A 4 -20.30 -19.44 -19.43
CA GLU A 4 -19.63 -18.75 -18.34
C GLU A 4 -18.34 -18.18 -18.95
N GLU A 5 -18.30 -16.86 -19.16
CA GLU A 5 -17.04 -16.18 -19.45
C GLU A 5 -16.13 -16.43 -18.26
N MET A 6 -15.08 -17.21 -18.47
CA MET A 6 -14.05 -17.44 -17.47
C MET A 6 -13.42 -16.08 -17.14
N VAL A 7 -13.74 -15.52 -15.96
CA VAL A 7 -13.16 -14.27 -15.50
C VAL A 7 -11.68 -14.51 -15.28
N VAL A 8 -10.85 -14.01 -16.19
CA VAL A 8 -9.39 -14.11 -16.07
C VAL A 8 -8.91 -13.10 -15.04
N ARG A 9 -8.28 -13.57 -13.97
CA ARG A 9 -7.69 -12.72 -12.93
C ARG A 9 -6.57 -11.89 -13.54
N ARG A 10 -6.62 -10.56 -13.33
CA ARG A 10 -5.57 -9.62 -13.72
C ARG A 10 -4.66 -9.36 -12.52
N PHE A 11 -3.36 -9.44 -12.73
CA PHE A 11 -2.34 -9.11 -11.74
C PHE A 11 -1.83 -7.68 -11.97
N VAL A 12 -1.34 -7.04 -10.91
CA VAL A 12 -0.89 -5.65 -10.95
C VAL A 12 0.61 -5.54 -10.68
N ASN A 13 1.20 -4.44 -11.14
CA ASN A 13 2.58 -4.07 -10.88
C ASN A 13 2.66 -3.20 -9.63
N ILE A 14 3.43 -3.64 -8.66
CA ILE A 14 3.52 -3.04 -7.31
C ILE A 14 4.92 -2.50 -7.08
N ALA A 15 5.03 -1.28 -6.56
CA ALA A 15 6.25 -0.74 -5.99
C ALA A 15 6.13 -0.68 -4.45
N VAL A 16 7.20 -1.00 -3.74
CA VAL A 16 7.23 -1.02 -2.27
C VAL A 16 8.26 -0.03 -1.73
N LEU A 17 7.80 0.88 -0.87
CA LEU A 17 8.64 1.85 -0.17
C LEU A 17 8.67 1.55 1.33
N THR A 18 9.85 1.35 1.87
CA THR A 18 10.05 1.31 3.31
C THR A 18 10.58 2.66 3.80
N VAL A 19 9.91 3.22 4.80
CA VAL A 19 10.28 4.46 5.47
C VAL A 19 10.85 4.12 6.83
N SER A 20 12.14 4.32 7.03
CA SER A 20 12.82 3.96 8.29
C SER A 20 14.12 4.74 8.46
N ASP A 21 14.34 5.25 9.66
CA ASP A 21 15.60 5.89 10.05
C ASP A 21 16.68 4.89 10.49
N THR A 22 16.30 3.62 10.72
CA THR A 22 17.17 2.64 11.39
C THR A 22 17.41 1.37 10.59
N ARG A 23 16.55 1.05 9.62
CA ARG A 23 16.65 -0.19 8.83
C ARG A 23 17.46 0.02 7.56
N SER A 24 18.07 -1.08 7.11
CA SER A 24 18.63 -1.21 5.77
C SER A 24 17.76 -2.17 4.95
N ILE A 25 18.07 -2.31 3.67
CA ILE A 25 17.38 -3.29 2.80
C ILE A 25 17.47 -4.71 3.39
N GLU A 26 18.61 -5.07 3.97
CA GLU A 26 18.86 -6.41 4.53
C GLU A 26 18.08 -6.65 5.82
N THR A 27 17.80 -5.60 6.61
CA THR A 27 17.12 -5.69 7.91
C THR A 27 15.63 -5.33 7.84
N ASP A 28 15.15 -4.92 6.68
CA ASP A 28 13.76 -4.51 6.46
C ASP A 28 12.81 -5.72 6.36
N THR A 29 12.38 -6.22 7.52
CA THR A 29 11.47 -7.37 7.59
C THR A 29 10.08 -7.08 7.04
N SER A 30 9.57 -5.87 7.23
CA SER A 30 8.24 -5.46 6.76
C SER A 30 8.17 -5.35 5.24
N GLY A 31 9.16 -4.68 4.62
CA GLY A 31 9.24 -4.59 3.16
C GLY A 31 9.45 -5.94 2.50
N HIS A 32 10.31 -6.79 3.06
CA HIS A 32 10.49 -8.16 2.57
C HIS A 32 9.21 -8.97 2.63
N TRP A 33 8.47 -8.86 3.73
CA TRP A 33 7.22 -9.58 3.87
C TRP A 33 6.17 -9.12 2.84
N LEU A 34 6.01 -7.81 2.65
CA LEU A 34 5.08 -7.25 1.65
C LEU A 34 5.40 -7.72 0.24
N ILE A 35 6.67 -7.72 -0.14
CA ILE A 35 7.12 -8.19 -1.45
C ILE A 35 6.76 -9.67 -1.62
N SER A 36 7.12 -10.51 -0.63
CA SER A 36 6.82 -11.94 -0.68
C SER A 36 5.32 -12.23 -0.73
N ALA A 37 4.51 -11.46 -0.01
CA ALA A 37 3.06 -11.60 -0.03
C ALA A 37 2.48 -11.24 -1.42
N ALA A 38 2.93 -10.13 -2.00
CA ALA A 38 2.49 -9.71 -3.33
C ALA A 38 2.85 -10.72 -4.42
N GLU A 39 4.10 -11.18 -4.43
CA GLU A 39 4.58 -12.15 -5.41
C GLU A 39 3.92 -13.52 -5.26
N SER A 40 3.65 -13.96 -4.03
CA SER A 40 2.96 -15.24 -3.77
C SER A 40 1.52 -15.25 -4.29
N GLU A 41 0.90 -14.10 -4.45
CA GLU A 41 -0.43 -13.92 -5.04
C GLU A 41 -0.40 -13.68 -6.55
N GLY A 42 0.78 -13.66 -7.16
CA GLY A 42 0.97 -13.54 -8.61
C GLY A 42 1.21 -12.11 -9.11
N HIS A 43 1.24 -11.10 -8.23
CA HIS A 43 1.58 -9.74 -8.61
C HIS A 43 3.07 -9.61 -8.92
N THR A 44 3.43 -8.57 -9.67
CA THR A 44 4.84 -8.28 -9.99
C THR A 44 5.32 -7.10 -9.16
N VAL A 45 6.38 -7.29 -8.38
CA VAL A 45 7.04 -6.18 -7.70
C VAL A 45 8.08 -5.58 -8.66
N VAL A 46 7.80 -4.38 -9.15
CA VAL A 46 8.59 -3.71 -10.19
C VAL A 46 9.68 -2.80 -9.65
N ASP A 47 9.54 -2.33 -8.42
CA ASP A 47 10.57 -1.54 -7.74
C ASP A 47 10.44 -1.67 -6.22
N ARG A 48 11.56 -1.48 -5.54
CA ARG A 48 11.66 -1.43 -4.08
C ARG A 48 12.67 -0.38 -3.67
N GLN A 49 12.27 0.51 -2.78
CA GLN A 49 13.17 1.50 -2.19
C GLN A 49 13.02 1.58 -0.68
N LEU A 50 14.05 2.08 -0.02
CA LEU A 50 14.06 2.40 1.39
C LEU A 50 14.60 3.83 1.55
N VAL A 51 13.86 4.67 2.25
CA VAL A 51 14.26 6.05 2.54
C VAL A 51 14.17 6.31 4.03
N ILE A 52 14.90 7.31 4.51
CA ILE A 52 14.70 7.84 5.85
C ILE A 52 13.35 8.54 5.96
N ASP A 53 12.85 8.78 7.18
CA ASP A 53 11.61 9.51 7.39
C ASP A 53 11.85 11.01 7.10
N ASP A 54 11.74 11.35 5.84
CA ASP A 54 11.88 12.70 5.30
C ASP A 54 10.80 12.94 4.25
N VAL A 55 10.04 14.02 4.45
CA VAL A 55 8.90 14.37 3.59
C VAL A 55 9.28 14.45 2.12
N TYR A 56 10.41 15.06 1.81
CA TYR A 56 10.81 15.31 0.42
C TYR A 56 11.41 14.10 -0.25
N GLN A 57 12.13 13.23 0.48
CA GLN A 57 12.59 11.96 -0.06
C GLN A 57 11.42 11.02 -0.37
N MET A 58 10.43 10.93 0.52
CA MET A 58 9.22 10.15 0.25
C MET A 58 8.47 10.69 -0.98
N ARG A 59 8.26 12.02 -1.05
CA ARG A 59 7.59 12.65 -2.19
C ARG A 59 8.34 12.43 -3.50
N ALA A 60 9.66 12.52 -3.51
CA ALA A 60 10.46 12.30 -4.69
C ALA A 60 10.26 10.89 -5.27
N VAL A 61 10.39 9.87 -4.43
CA VAL A 61 10.21 8.47 -4.84
C VAL A 61 8.78 8.20 -5.29
N VAL A 62 7.79 8.58 -4.49
CA VAL A 62 6.38 8.28 -4.77
C VAL A 62 5.88 9.07 -5.99
N SER A 63 6.27 10.33 -6.16
CA SER A 63 5.90 11.11 -7.35
C SER A 63 6.49 10.52 -8.62
N GLN A 64 7.71 10.02 -8.57
CA GLN A 64 8.33 9.35 -9.70
C GLN A 64 7.56 8.08 -10.08
N TRP A 65 7.14 7.30 -9.09
CA TRP A 65 6.33 6.10 -9.34
C TRP A 65 4.92 6.44 -9.84
N ILE A 66 4.28 7.48 -9.32
CA ILE A 66 2.97 7.97 -9.81
C ILE A 66 3.05 8.38 -11.29
N ALA A 67 4.16 8.97 -11.71
CA ALA A 67 4.39 9.36 -13.10
C ALA A 67 4.78 8.19 -14.01
N ASN A 68 5.15 7.03 -13.45
CA ASN A 68 5.57 5.86 -14.21
C ASN A 68 4.36 4.98 -14.56
N PRO A 69 3.98 4.85 -15.85
CA PRO A 69 2.82 4.03 -16.24
C PRO A 69 2.96 2.53 -15.95
N LYS A 70 4.17 2.07 -15.64
CA LYS A 70 4.42 0.68 -15.25
C LYS A 70 4.10 0.40 -13.78
N VAL A 71 3.92 1.42 -12.94
CA VAL A 71 3.58 1.27 -11.52
C VAL A 71 2.08 1.50 -11.36
N GLU A 72 1.36 0.48 -10.96
CA GLU A 72 -0.08 0.53 -10.78
C GLU A 72 -0.49 0.66 -9.31
N VAL A 73 0.33 0.13 -8.41
CA VAL A 73 0.10 0.15 -6.96
C VAL A 73 1.39 0.52 -6.25
N ILE A 74 1.28 1.36 -5.24
CA ILE A 74 2.38 1.70 -4.33
C ILE A 74 1.97 1.28 -2.93
N ILE A 75 2.83 0.54 -2.24
CA ILE A 75 2.64 0.19 -0.84
C ILE A 75 3.80 0.77 -0.06
N THR A 76 3.50 1.60 0.93
CA THR A 76 4.52 2.11 1.85
C THR A 76 4.36 1.49 3.23
N THR A 77 5.45 1.32 3.94
CA THR A 77 5.46 0.86 5.33
C THR A 77 6.39 1.73 6.16
N GLY A 78 5.91 2.22 7.28
CA GLY A 78 6.63 3.09 8.19
C GLY A 78 6.16 4.55 8.18
N GLY A 79 6.56 5.29 9.18
CA GLY A 79 6.34 6.73 9.32
C GLY A 79 4.89 7.16 9.59
N THR A 80 4.03 6.27 10.08
CA THR A 80 2.61 6.58 10.32
C THR A 80 2.24 6.84 11.78
N GLY A 81 3.21 6.83 12.68
CA GLY A 81 2.99 7.12 14.10
C GLY A 81 2.91 8.61 14.43
N PHE A 82 3.13 8.93 15.71
CA PHE A 82 3.04 10.30 16.25
C PHE A 82 4.37 10.86 16.76
N THR A 83 5.50 10.18 16.51
CA THR A 83 6.80 10.75 16.87
C THR A 83 7.13 11.93 15.97
N GLY A 84 8.06 12.78 16.38
CA GLY A 84 8.47 13.93 15.58
C GLY A 84 9.13 13.58 14.25
N ARG A 85 9.51 12.30 14.07
CA ARG A 85 10.06 11.79 12.82
C ARG A 85 8.99 11.21 11.90
N ASP A 86 7.85 10.76 12.42
CA ASP A 86 6.78 10.16 11.62
C ASP A 86 6.11 11.22 10.73
N SER A 87 6.28 11.13 9.43
CA SER A 87 5.79 12.12 8.47
C SER A 87 5.16 11.55 7.20
N THR A 88 4.91 10.24 7.13
CA THR A 88 4.31 9.63 5.94
C THR A 88 2.96 10.24 5.55
N PRO A 89 1.99 10.46 6.46
CA PRO A 89 0.73 11.09 6.09
C PRO A 89 0.91 12.51 5.53
N GLU A 90 1.79 13.31 6.16
CA GLU A 90 2.09 14.67 5.74
C GLU A 90 2.81 14.72 4.39
N ALA A 91 3.65 13.73 4.12
CA ALA A 91 4.38 13.62 2.86
C ALA A 91 3.48 13.23 1.69
N LEU A 92 2.64 12.22 1.87
CA LEU A 92 1.98 11.53 0.77
C LEU A 92 0.53 11.96 0.56
N SER A 93 -0.20 12.36 1.59
CA SER A 93 -1.59 12.83 1.46
C SER A 93 -1.76 13.94 0.41
N PRO A 94 -0.85 14.94 0.32
CA PRO A 94 -0.96 15.98 -0.71
C PRO A 94 -0.79 15.50 -2.15
N LEU A 95 -0.27 14.30 -2.36
CA LEU A 95 -0.09 13.73 -3.70
C LEU A 95 -1.36 13.03 -4.22
N PHE A 96 -2.34 12.80 -3.38
CA PHE A 96 -3.55 12.06 -3.75
C PHE A 96 -4.53 12.94 -4.53
N ASP A 97 -5.01 12.44 -5.65
CA ASP A 97 -6.15 13.03 -6.38
C ASP A 97 -7.45 12.71 -5.66
N LYS A 98 -7.56 11.50 -5.10
CA LYS A 98 -8.70 11.04 -4.29
C LYS A 98 -8.20 10.29 -3.06
N HIS A 99 -8.73 10.62 -1.91
CA HIS A 99 -8.47 9.88 -0.67
C HIS A 99 -9.36 8.64 -0.59
N ILE A 100 -8.75 7.51 -0.19
CA ILE A 100 -9.47 6.27 0.14
C ILE A 100 -9.61 6.22 1.66
N GLU A 101 -10.50 7.02 2.22
CA GLU A 101 -10.65 7.17 3.67
C GLU A 101 -11.04 5.87 4.35
N GLY A 102 -11.87 5.06 3.68
CA GLY A 102 -12.30 3.74 4.18
C GLY A 102 -11.14 2.78 4.46
N PHE A 103 -10.00 2.93 3.81
CA PHE A 103 -8.83 2.09 4.10
C PHE A 103 -8.35 2.26 5.54
N GLY A 104 -8.10 3.48 5.97
CA GLY A 104 -7.66 3.75 7.34
C GLY A 104 -8.72 3.39 8.38
N GLU A 105 -9.98 3.64 8.08
CA GLU A 105 -11.10 3.26 8.94
C GLU A 105 -11.15 1.75 9.16
N LEU A 106 -11.16 0.97 8.07
CA LEU A 106 -11.24 -0.49 8.13
C LEU A 106 -9.96 -1.09 8.74
N PHE A 107 -8.79 -0.56 8.41
CA PHE A 107 -7.53 -0.99 9.01
C PHE A 107 -7.58 -0.87 10.53
N ARG A 108 -8.02 0.26 11.07
CA ARG A 108 -8.11 0.47 12.52
C ARG A 108 -9.14 -0.42 13.17
N VAL A 109 -10.23 -0.75 12.52
CA VAL A 109 -11.21 -1.76 13.02
C VAL A 109 -10.53 -3.13 13.16
N LEU A 110 -9.83 -3.59 12.13
CA LEU A 110 -9.13 -4.89 12.16
C LEU A 110 -7.99 -4.90 13.19
N SER A 111 -7.22 -3.83 13.24
CA SER A 111 -6.12 -3.67 14.19
C SER A 111 -6.60 -3.59 15.64
N TYR A 112 -7.80 -3.06 15.88
CA TYR A 112 -8.37 -3.00 17.23
C TYR A 112 -8.52 -4.38 17.87
N ASP A 113 -8.90 -5.38 17.08
CA ASP A 113 -9.03 -6.77 17.56
C ASP A 113 -7.69 -7.36 17.99
N GLU A 114 -6.57 -6.84 17.48
CA GLU A 114 -5.22 -7.33 17.77
C GLU A 114 -4.55 -6.57 18.91
N ILE A 115 -4.65 -5.22 18.90
CA ILE A 115 -3.89 -4.32 19.79
C ILE A 115 -4.77 -3.36 20.59
N GLY A 116 -6.09 -3.48 20.52
CA GLY A 116 -7.02 -2.63 21.26
C GLY A 116 -6.88 -1.15 20.87
N THR A 117 -7.00 -0.27 21.87
CA THR A 117 -6.98 1.19 21.65
C THR A 117 -5.65 1.72 21.09
N SER A 118 -4.57 0.97 21.15
CA SER A 118 -3.29 1.38 20.54
C SER A 118 -3.39 1.62 19.04
N THR A 119 -4.42 1.05 18.39
CA THR A 119 -4.68 1.28 16.95
C THR A 119 -4.92 2.75 16.60
N ILE A 120 -5.36 3.59 17.55
CA ILE A 120 -5.54 5.04 17.29
C ILE A 120 -4.24 5.77 16.98
N GLN A 121 -3.09 5.19 17.31
CA GLN A 121 -1.79 5.74 16.98
C GLN A 121 -1.31 5.38 15.57
N SER A 122 -2.07 4.59 14.85
CA SER A 122 -1.79 4.29 13.45
C SER A 122 -2.49 5.29 12.54
N ARG A 123 -1.72 6.16 11.89
CA ARG A 123 -2.23 7.11 10.90
C ARG A 123 -2.08 6.58 9.49
N CYS A 124 -2.37 5.28 9.30
CA CYS A 124 -2.37 4.69 7.97
C CYS A 124 -3.44 5.33 7.08
N LEU A 125 -3.15 5.44 5.80
CA LEU A 125 -3.99 6.12 4.83
C LEU A 125 -3.81 5.49 3.45
N ALA A 126 -4.74 5.77 2.55
CA ALA A 126 -4.64 5.38 1.16
C ALA A 126 -5.27 6.42 0.24
N GLY A 127 -4.89 6.39 -1.02
CA GLY A 127 -5.42 7.28 -2.04
C GLY A 127 -5.15 6.77 -3.44
N LEU A 128 -5.78 7.45 -4.40
CA LEU A 128 -5.51 7.31 -5.82
C LEU A 128 -4.80 8.55 -6.32
N ALA A 129 -3.77 8.38 -7.12
CA ALA A 129 -3.07 9.46 -7.80
C ALA A 129 -2.67 8.99 -9.20
N ASN A 130 -3.08 9.70 -10.24
CA ASN A 130 -2.77 9.37 -11.65
C ASN A 130 -3.04 7.89 -11.99
N ASN A 131 -4.19 7.36 -11.56
CA ASN A 131 -4.57 5.94 -11.71
C ASN A 131 -3.63 4.93 -11.01
N THR A 132 -2.86 5.38 -10.04
CA THR A 132 -2.05 4.53 -9.16
C THR A 132 -2.72 4.49 -7.78
N ALA A 133 -2.94 3.29 -7.24
CA ALA A 133 -3.43 3.13 -5.88
C ALA A 133 -2.26 3.13 -4.90
N ILE A 134 -2.37 3.91 -3.83
CA ILE A 134 -1.30 4.08 -2.83
C ILE A 134 -1.86 3.68 -1.48
N PHE A 135 -1.22 2.71 -0.81
CA PHE A 135 -1.58 2.24 0.52
C PHE A 135 -0.40 2.46 1.47
N CYS A 136 -0.62 3.23 2.53
CA CYS A 136 0.41 3.56 3.52
C CYS A 136 0.14 2.82 4.82
N LEU A 137 1.00 1.86 5.15
CA LEU A 137 0.89 0.98 6.31
C LEU A 137 1.86 1.38 7.42
N PRO A 138 1.55 1.04 8.67
CA PRO A 138 2.52 1.18 9.76
C PRO A 138 3.79 0.35 9.54
N GLY A 139 4.85 0.68 10.27
CA GLY A 139 6.17 0.08 10.08
C GLY A 139 6.35 -1.34 10.59
N SER A 140 5.44 -1.87 11.42
CA SER A 140 5.57 -3.22 11.96
C SER A 140 5.14 -4.28 10.94
N THR A 141 5.83 -5.43 10.94
CA THR A 141 5.45 -6.56 10.09
C THR A 141 4.05 -7.08 10.41
N GLY A 142 3.64 -7.06 11.67
CA GLY A 142 2.27 -7.42 12.09
C GLY A 142 1.22 -6.53 11.47
N ALA A 143 1.43 -5.20 11.46
CA ALA A 143 0.52 -4.25 10.82
C ALA A 143 0.48 -4.43 9.29
N CYS A 144 1.61 -4.74 8.66
CA CYS A 144 1.65 -5.06 7.23
C CYS A 144 0.81 -6.31 6.92
N LYS A 145 0.89 -7.35 7.76
CA LYS A 145 0.06 -8.55 7.63
C LYS A 145 -1.43 -8.24 7.77
N THR A 146 -1.81 -7.45 8.75
CA THR A 146 -3.20 -7.01 8.96
C THR A 146 -3.72 -6.26 7.75
N GLY A 147 -2.99 -5.28 7.25
CA GLY A 147 -3.40 -4.47 6.08
C GLY A 147 -3.46 -5.28 4.79
N TRP A 148 -2.46 -6.09 4.54
CA TRP A 148 -2.43 -6.92 3.34
C TRP A 148 -3.52 -8.00 3.37
N ASN A 149 -3.50 -8.88 4.36
CA ASN A 149 -4.41 -10.02 4.42
C ASN A 149 -5.87 -9.60 4.63
N GLY A 150 -6.12 -8.54 5.39
CA GLY A 150 -7.46 -8.08 5.70
C GLY A 150 -8.11 -7.21 4.62
N ILE A 151 -7.32 -6.47 3.85
CA ILE A 151 -7.81 -5.45 2.93
C ILE A 151 -7.16 -5.54 1.55
N ILE A 152 -5.85 -5.31 1.45
CA ILE A 152 -5.17 -5.04 0.18
C ILE A 152 -5.23 -6.23 -0.76
N SER A 153 -4.99 -7.44 -0.28
CA SER A 153 -5.04 -8.67 -1.06
C SER A 153 -6.36 -8.80 -1.83
N LYS A 154 -7.49 -8.59 -1.15
CA LYS A 154 -8.81 -8.65 -1.77
C LYS A 154 -9.05 -7.49 -2.73
N GLN A 155 -8.60 -6.30 -2.40
CA GLN A 155 -8.79 -5.11 -3.23
C GLN A 155 -7.88 -5.09 -4.47
N LEU A 156 -6.83 -5.90 -4.49
CA LEU A 156 -5.98 -6.14 -5.65
C LEU A 156 -6.31 -7.44 -6.39
N ASP A 157 -7.36 -8.13 -6.01
CA ASP A 157 -7.94 -9.24 -6.76
C ASP A 157 -9.01 -8.74 -7.72
N SER A 158 -8.74 -8.79 -9.03
CA SER A 158 -9.67 -8.33 -10.07
C SER A 158 -10.98 -9.12 -10.12
N THR A 159 -11.04 -10.27 -9.47
CA THR A 159 -12.24 -11.13 -9.39
C THR A 159 -13.05 -10.92 -8.12
N PHE A 160 -12.54 -10.10 -7.18
CA PHE A 160 -13.23 -9.83 -5.93
C PHE A 160 -14.45 -8.93 -6.14
N GLU A 161 -15.59 -9.36 -5.65
CA GLU A 161 -16.86 -8.65 -5.75
C GLU A 161 -17.32 -8.12 -4.39
N PRO A 162 -18.14 -7.03 -4.36
CA PRO A 162 -18.77 -6.35 -5.50
C PRO A 162 -17.87 -5.34 -6.22
N CYS A 163 -16.71 -4.98 -5.67
CA CYS A 163 -15.77 -4.05 -6.28
C CYS A 163 -14.36 -4.24 -5.74
N ASN A 164 -13.37 -3.85 -6.54
CA ASN A 164 -11.97 -3.88 -6.20
C ASN A 164 -11.24 -2.71 -6.88
N PHE A 165 -10.01 -2.42 -6.46
CA PHE A 165 -9.24 -1.30 -7.01
C PHE A 165 -8.53 -1.60 -8.32
N VAL A 166 -8.46 -2.86 -8.77
CA VAL A 166 -7.79 -3.21 -10.03
C VAL A 166 -8.40 -2.49 -11.22
N GLN A 167 -9.71 -2.29 -11.22
CA GLN A 167 -10.42 -1.55 -12.27
C GLN A 167 -10.07 -0.05 -12.33
N HIS A 168 -9.53 0.51 -11.24
CA HIS A 168 -9.16 1.93 -11.13
C HIS A 168 -7.69 2.18 -11.42
N VAL A 169 -6.87 1.12 -11.48
CA VAL A 169 -5.44 1.19 -11.75
C VAL A 169 -5.08 0.54 -13.09
N ALA A 170 -6.06 0.28 -13.93
CA ALA A 170 -5.80 -0.24 -15.24
C ALA A 170 -4.87 0.70 -15.99
N ALA A 171 -3.71 0.19 -16.40
CA ALA A 171 -2.90 0.88 -17.37
C ALA A 171 -3.80 1.21 -18.57
N SER A 172 -3.93 2.49 -18.88
CA SER A 172 -4.62 2.91 -20.09
C SER A 172 -3.88 2.27 -21.26
N GLY A 173 -4.51 1.27 -21.87
CA GLY A 173 -3.97 0.62 -23.04
C GLY A 173 -3.87 1.59 -24.19
#